data_9fe9e1b86a54741beedadcda6c11c89f
#
_entry.id   9fe9e1b86a54741beedadcda6c11c89f
#
_cell.length_a   1.000
_cell.length_b   1.000
_cell.length_c   1.000
_cell.angle_alpha   90.00
_cell.angle_beta   90.00
_cell.angle_gamma   90.00
#
_symmetry.space_group_name_H-M   'P 1'
#
loop_
_entity.id
_entity.type
_entity.pdbx_description
1 polymer ?
#
loop_
_entity_poly.entity_id
_entity_poly.type
_entity_poly.pdbx_seq_one_letter_code
_entity_poly.pdbx_strand_id
1 'polypeptide(L)'
;MPRNLSPYPETQGYVDAEGSRLFYRSLGNLTSPAVLVVHGGPSDHRYLSVLADLVPNGYRVVWYDQLGCGRSRHPRSFRDYSMEAAGRHVEAVRRQLRLGRPHLFGHSWGGALALQAAVLFPRSFRSLTTCGGFASEASFQRAMRQHVHGLPRAVREPIERNERVGRYGSVEYRAAVRTRQRVYSTGLRVLPYDFAASLSTVNRRLRRAIYGDRPGLLSPATGFLQGWDLQSGLRRLRMPSLVLSGTIEAGRYTARDVHRWLPGSRLVTFAGAAHLPFYQVRDRFMEVLLTFLRSVDRS
;
A
#
# COMPACT_ATOMS: atom_id res chain seq x y z
N MET A 1 -25.72 13.08 13.54
CA MET A 1 -24.93 12.72 12.36
C MET A 1 -24.20 13.96 11.88
N PRO A 2 -22.87 14.03 11.79
CA PRO A 2 -22.20 15.18 11.23
C PRO A 2 -22.62 15.31 9.76
N ARG A 3 -23.10 16.49 9.37
CA ARG A 3 -23.43 16.82 7.98
C ARG A 3 -22.15 16.68 7.15
N ASN A 4 -22.24 15.92 6.07
CA ASN A 4 -21.17 15.79 5.10
C ASN A 4 -20.93 17.18 4.46
N LEU A 5 -19.84 17.85 4.83
CA LEU A 5 -19.49 19.18 4.32
C LEU A 5 -18.79 19.14 2.95
N SER A 6 -18.68 17.95 2.35
CA SER A 6 -18.10 17.82 1.02
C SER A 6 -19.11 18.26 -0.04
N PRO A 7 -18.75 19.15 -0.99
CA PRO A 7 -19.62 19.52 -2.11
C PRO A 7 -19.82 18.38 -3.12
N TYR A 8 -19.12 17.27 -2.96
CA TYR A 8 -19.17 16.14 -3.88
C TYR A 8 -19.99 14.98 -3.33
N PRO A 9 -20.70 14.23 -4.20
CA PRO A 9 -21.45 13.04 -3.80
C PRO A 9 -20.56 12.03 -3.07
N GLU A 10 -21.03 11.55 -1.93
CA GLU A 10 -20.36 10.52 -1.15
C GLU A 10 -21.29 9.33 -0.95
N THR A 11 -20.78 8.13 -1.18
CA THR A 11 -21.47 6.88 -0.88
C THR A 11 -20.56 5.96 -0.10
N GLN A 12 -21.15 5.17 0.80
CA GLN A 12 -20.45 4.11 1.52
C GLN A 12 -21.37 2.92 1.71
N GLY A 13 -20.78 1.75 1.86
CA GLY A 13 -21.56 0.53 2.03
C GLY A 13 -20.65 -0.68 2.07
N TYR A 14 -21.21 -1.79 1.64
CA TYR A 14 -20.50 -3.05 1.62
C TYR A 14 -20.67 -3.75 0.26
N VAL A 15 -19.63 -4.47 -0.15
CA VAL A 15 -19.64 -5.38 -1.28
C VAL A 15 -19.35 -6.80 -0.78
N ASP A 16 -19.86 -7.80 -1.48
CA ASP A 16 -19.49 -9.19 -1.24
C ASP A 16 -18.29 -9.55 -2.12
N ALA A 17 -17.22 -10.03 -1.52
CA ALA A 17 -16.03 -10.49 -2.22
C ALA A 17 -15.78 -11.96 -1.81
N GLU A 18 -16.22 -12.89 -2.64
CA GLU A 18 -16.09 -14.33 -2.40
C GLU A 18 -16.63 -14.77 -1.00
N GLY A 19 -17.85 -14.29 -0.65
CA GLY A 19 -18.47 -14.53 0.66
C GLY A 19 -17.91 -13.69 1.80
N SER A 20 -17.05 -12.73 1.50
CA SER A 20 -16.49 -11.81 2.46
C SER A 20 -17.06 -10.40 2.27
N ARG A 21 -17.73 -9.89 3.30
CA ARG A 21 -18.29 -8.54 3.30
C ARG A 21 -17.21 -7.50 3.50
N LEU A 22 -16.92 -6.69 2.46
CA LEU A 22 -15.92 -5.64 2.47
C LEU A 22 -16.59 -4.26 2.47
N PHE A 23 -16.15 -3.40 3.37
CA PHE A 23 -16.59 -2.01 3.45
C PHE A 23 -15.93 -1.18 2.34
N TYR A 24 -16.70 -0.27 1.73
CA TYR A 24 -16.18 0.74 0.81
C TYR A 24 -16.69 2.14 1.14
N ARG A 25 -15.94 3.13 0.73
CA ARG A 25 -16.27 4.55 0.67
C ARG A 25 -15.96 5.08 -0.71
N SER A 26 -16.84 5.89 -1.27
CA SER A 26 -16.66 6.50 -2.59
C SER A 26 -17.00 7.98 -2.53
N LEU A 27 -16.16 8.82 -3.12
CA LEU A 27 -16.34 10.27 -3.18
C LEU A 27 -16.15 10.73 -4.63
N GLY A 28 -17.01 11.63 -5.12
CA GLY A 28 -17.03 12.15 -6.49
C GLY A 28 -18.17 11.62 -7.32
N ASN A 29 -18.34 12.17 -8.52
CA ASN A 29 -19.44 11.84 -9.42
C ASN A 29 -19.32 10.40 -9.94
N LEU A 30 -20.44 9.70 -10.03
CA LEU A 30 -20.49 8.29 -10.48
C LEU A 30 -20.00 8.09 -11.92
N THR A 31 -20.13 9.13 -12.75
CA THR A 31 -19.73 9.12 -14.17
C THR A 31 -18.27 9.50 -14.39
N SER A 32 -17.59 10.05 -13.36
CA SER A 32 -16.16 10.40 -13.45
C SER A 32 -15.27 9.16 -13.51
N PRO A 33 -14.11 9.25 -14.20
CA PRO A 33 -13.09 8.20 -14.13
C PRO A 33 -12.76 7.83 -12.67
N ALA A 34 -12.80 6.53 -12.38
CA ALA A 34 -12.61 6.07 -10.99
C ALA A 34 -11.14 5.77 -10.69
N VAL A 35 -10.72 6.09 -9.47
CA VAL A 35 -9.47 5.64 -8.86
C VAL A 35 -9.82 4.69 -7.73
N LEU A 36 -9.51 3.40 -7.90
CA LEU A 36 -9.68 2.38 -6.87
C LEU A 36 -8.42 2.31 -6.01
N VAL A 37 -8.58 2.58 -4.72
CA VAL A 37 -7.49 2.74 -3.76
C VAL A 37 -7.37 1.53 -2.85
N VAL A 38 -6.17 0.92 -2.83
CA VAL A 38 -5.82 -0.23 -1.99
C VAL A 38 -4.86 0.23 -0.88
N HIS A 39 -5.34 0.21 0.37
CA HIS A 39 -4.57 0.68 1.51
C HIS A 39 -3.44 -0.27 1.92
N GLY A 40 -2.41 0.25 2.60
CA GLY A 40 -1.29 -0.51 3.12
C GLY A 40 -1.55 -1.10 4.50
N GLY A 41 -0.64 -2.01 4.92
CA GLY A 41 -0.66 -2.67 6.22
C GLY A 41 -1.99 -3.36 6.52
N PRO A 42 -2.13 -4.11 7.57
CA PRO A 42 -3.45 -4.59 7.99
C PRO A 42 -4.16 -3.55 8.89
N SER A 43 -4.34 -2.31 8.38
CA SER A 43 -5.02 -1.19 9.06
C SER A 43 -6.36 -0.89 8.40
N ASP A 44 -6.60 0.34 7.91
CA ASP A 44 -7.78 0.71 7.14
C ASP A 44 -7.46 1.83 6.13
N HIS A 45 -8.47 2.22 5.33
CA HIS A 45 -8.31 3.18 4.24
C HIS A 45 -8.11 4.63 4.67
N ARG A 46 -8.47 5.02 5.92
CA ARG A 46 -8.57 6.43 6.35
C ARG A 46 -7.31 7.24 6.09
N TYR A 47 -6.13 6.68 6.29
CA TYR A 47 -4.89 7.43 6.06
C TYR A 47 -4.63 7.77 4.57
N LEU A 48 -5.37 7.18 3.65
CA LEU A 48 -5.36 7.54 2.23
C LEU A 48 -6.51 8.49 1.84
N SER A 49 -7.21 9.07 2.83
CA SER A 49 -8.23 10.11 2.59
C SER A 49 -7.65 11.35 1.88
N VAL A 50 -6.36 11.58 2.00
CA VAL A 50 -5.62 12.61 1.25
C VAL A 50 -5.81 12.51 -0.27
N LEU A 51 -6.10 11.33 -0.81
CA LEU A 51 -6.40 11.14 -2.24
C LEU A 51 -7.76 11.72 -2.65
N ALA A 52 -8.58 12.21 -1.71
CA ALA A 52 -9.76 13.01 -2.01
C ALA A 52 -9.43 14.28 -2.82
N ASP A 53 -8.18 14.76 -2.81
CA ASP A 53 -7.69 15.85 -3.66
C ASP A 53 -7.82 15.57 -5.16
N LEU A 54 -8.02 14.32 -5.55
CA LEU A 54 -8.32 13.95 -6.95
C LEU A 54 -9.75 14.33 -7.36
N VAL A 55 -10.68 14.47 -6.41
CA VAL A 55 -12.11 14.70 -6.71
C VAL A 55 -12.36 16.05 -7.36
N PRO A 56 -11.81 17.19 -6.87
CA PRO A 56 -11.91 18.48 -7.56
C PRO A 56 -11.27 18.48 -8.95
N ASN A 57 -10.43 17.49 -9.23
CA ASN A 57 -9.73 17.32 -10.51
C ASN A 57 -10.46 16.39 -11.48
N GLY A 58 -11.74 16.05 -11.20
CA GLY A 58 -12.62 15.31 -12.09
C GLY A 58 -12.59 13.79 -11.90
N TYR A 59 -12.01 13.27 -10.83
CA TYR A 59 -11.98 11.84 -10.54
C TYR A 59 -13.00 11.44 -9.47
N ARG A 60 -13.47 10.20 -9.53
CA ARG A 60 -14.15 9.52 -8.45
C ARG A 60 -13.14 8.67 -7.69
N VAL A 61 -13.00 8.84 -6.39
CA VAL A 61 -12.08 8.04 -5.56
C VAL A 61 -12.87 7.02 -4.76
N VAL A 62 -12.46 5.77 -4.85
CA VAL A 62 -13.10 4.64 -4.17
C VAL A 62 -12.07 3.94 -3.30
N TRP A 63 -12.29 4.00 -2.00
CA TRP A 63 -11.52 3.26 -1.01
C TRP A 63 -12.32 2.04 -0.54
N TYR A 64 -11.63 1.00 -0.15
CA TYR A 64 -12.25 -0.13 0.56
C TYR A 64 -11.33 -0.61 1.67
N ASP A 65 -11.91 -1.18 2.72
CA ASP A 65 -11.17 -1.87 3.76
C ASP A 65 -10.97 -3.34 3.35
N GLN A 66 -9.73 -3.80 3.39
CA GLN A 66 -9.39 -5.19 3.07
C GLN A 66 -10.01 -6.15 4.10
N LEU A 67 -10.10 -7.43 3.76
CA LEU A 67 -10.58 -8.45 4.69
C LEU A 67 -9.77 -8.43 5.99
N GLY A 68 -10.46 -8.38 7.12
CA GLY A 68 -9.83 -8.26 8.43
C GLY A 68 -9.40 -6.85 8.80
N CYS A 69 -9.74 -5.84 8.02
CA CYS A 69 -9.34 -4.45 8.23
C CYS A 69 -10.56 -3.55 8.43
N GLY A 70 -10.38 -2.47 9.20
CA GLY A 70 -11.35 -1.41 9.38
C GLY A 70 -12.76 -1.91 9.66
N ARG A 71 -13.72 -1.56 8.79
CA ARG A 71 -15.14 -1.92 8.88
C ARG A 71 -15.51 -3.18 8.10
N SER A 72 -14.57 -3.79 7.38
CA SER A 72 -14.78 -5.06 6.67
C SER A 72 -14.91 -6.24 7.63
N ARG A 73 -15.41 -7.38 7.12
CA ARG A 73 -15.50 -8.62 7.91
C ARG A 73 -14.13 -8.98 8.52
N HIS A 74 -14.13 -9.33 9.81
CA HIS A 74 -12.98 -9.82 10.54
C HIS A 74 -13.14 -11.35 10.75
N PRO A 75 -12.53 -12.19 9.90
CA PRO A 75 -12.64 -13.64 10.05
C PRO A 75 -11.90 -14.12 11.29
N ARG A 76 -12.34 -15.26 11.84
CA ARG A 76 -11.68 -15.91 12.98
C ARG A 76 -10.32 -16.52 12.59
N SER A 77 -10.16 -16.91 11.33
CA SER A 77 -8.95 -17.50 10.75
C SER A 77 -8.65 -16.89 9.39
N PHE A 78 -7.38 -16.80 9.03
CA PHE A 78 -6.87 -16.42 7.72
C PHE A 78 -6.14 -17.59 7.03
N ARG A 79 -6.43 -18.85 7.46
CA ARG A 79 -5.73 -20.04 6.94
C ARG A 79 -5.83 -20.15 5.42
N ASP A 80 -7.02 -19.84 4.87
CA ASP A 80 -7.33 -19.96 3.45
C ASP A 80 -7.15 -18.63 2.70
N TYR A 81 -6.55 -17.62 3.35
CA TYR A 81 -6.30 -16.32 2.74
C TYR A 81 -4.89 -16.30 2.15
N SER A 82 -4.78 -15.77 0.94
CA SER A 82 -3.53 -15.70 0.19
C SER A 82 -3.39 -14.38 -0.56
N MET A 83 -2.25 -14.16 -1.21
CA MET A 83 -2.04 -13.01 -2.09
C MET A 83 -3.03 -13.01 -3.26
N GLU A 84 -3.32 -14.19 -3.84
CA GLU A 84 -4.29 -14.36 -4.92
C GLU A 84 -5.72 -14.04 -4.44
N ALA A 85 -6.13 -14.53 -3.27
CA ALA A 85 -7.43 -14.22 -2.70
C ALA A 85 -7.58 -12.71 -2.46
N ALA A 86 -6.55 -12.06 -1.91
CA ALA A 86 -6.54 -10.61 -1.73
C ALA A 86 -6.62 -9.85 -3.07
N GLY A 87 -5.93 -10.33 -4.11
CA GLY A 87 -6.02 -9.77 -5.48
C GLY A 87 -7.43 -9.95 -6.09
N ARG A 88 -8.09 -11.10 -5.88
CA ARG A 88 -9.48 -11.32 -6.31
C ARG A 88 -10.47 -10.41 -5.58
N HIS A 89 -10.22 -10.08 -4.31
CA HIS A 89 -11.03 -9.10 -3.58
C HIS A 89 -10.99 -7.71 -4.23
N VAL A 90 -9.83 -7.25 -4.73
CA VAL A 90 -9.73 -5.98 -5.49
C VAL A 90 -10.64 -6.01 -6.72
N GLU A 91 -10.61 -7.10 -7.48
CA GLU A 91 -11.46 -7.28 -8.67
C GLU A 91 -12.96 -7.38 -8.30
N ALA A 92 -13.30 -8.05 -7.20
CA ALA A 92 -14.68 -8.14 -6.72
C ALA A 92 -15.24 -6.74 -6.36
N VAL A 93 -14.46 -5.91 -5.66
CA VAL A 93 -14.82 -4.51 -5.36
C VAL A 93 -15.05 -3.74 -6.67
N ARG A 94 -14.14 -3.84 -7.64
CA ARG A 94 -14.27 -3.20 -8.94
C ARG A 94 -15.57 -3.58 -9.65
N ARG A 95 -15.87 -4.87 -9.72
CA ARG A 95 -17.05 -5.42 -10.42
C ARG A 95 -18.34 -5.00 -9.76
N GLN A 96 -18.47 -5.17 -8.45
CA GLN A 96 -19.72 -4.90 -7.73
C GLN A 96 -20.07 -3.40 -7.69
N LEU A 97 -19.05 -2.53 -7.63
CA LEU A 97 -19.25 -1.09 -7.71
C LEU A 97 -19.34 -0.57 -9.16
N ARG A 98 -19.30 -1.48 -10.16
CA ARG A 98 -19.42 -1.19 -11.59
C ARG A 98 -18.45 -0.09 -12.05
N LEU A 99 -17.18 -0.17 -11.60
CA LEU A 99 -16.18 0.88 -11.87
C LEU A 99 -15.64 0.87 -13.31
N GLY A 100 -16.12 -0.03 -14.17
CA GLY A 100 -15.54 -0.20 -15.51
C GLY A 100 -14.08 -0.61 -15.45
N ARG A 101 -13.20 0.20 -16.06
CA ARG A 101 -11.73 0.07 -15.96
C ARG A 101 -11.18 1.24 -15.16
N PRO A 102 -11.12 1.16 -13.82
CA PRO A 102 -10.58 2.25 -13.00
C PRO A 102 -9.06 2.32 -13.10
N HIS A 103 -8.50 3.46 -12.72
CA HIS A 103 -7.11 3.54 -12.31
C HIS A 103 -6.94 2.80 -10.97
N LEU A 104 -5.93 1.95 -10.86
CA LEU A 104 -5.65 1.22 -9.62
C LEU A 104 -4.48 1.89 -8.88
N PHE A 105 -4.72 2.31 -7.65
CA PHE A 105 -3.69 2.88 -6.77
C PHE A 105 -3.48 1.99 -5.56
N GLY A 106 -2.23 1.62 -5.26
CA GLY A 106 -1.88 0.86 -4.06
C GLY A 106 -0.71 1.47 -3.30
N HIS A 107 -0.81 1.51 -1.97
CA HIS A 107 0.27 1.98 -1.10
C HIS A 107 0.82 0.86 -0.23
N SER A 108 2.16 0.73 -0.14
CA SER A 108 2.83 -0.22 0.75
C SER A 108 2.38 -1.67 0.48
N TRP A 109 1.86 -2.38 1.49
CA TRP A 109 1.18 -3.66 1.32
C TRP A 109 0.07 -3.61 0.27
N GLY A 110 -0.74 -2.54 0.24
CA GLY A 110 -1.74 -2.34 -0.81
C GLY A 110 -1.11 -2.15 -2.20
N GLY A 111 0.12 -1.67 -2.29
CA GLY A 111 0.90 -1.65 -3.53
C GLY A 111 1.22 -3.06 -4.04
N ALA A 112 1.59 -3.98 -3.14
CA ALA A 112 1.78 -5.39 -3.48
C ALA A 112 0.46 -6.04 -3.94
N LEU A 113 -0.67 -5.74 -3.28
CA LEU A 113 -1.98 -6.25 -3.68
C LEU A 113 -2.46 -5.66 -5.01
N ALA A 114 -2.19 -4.38 -5.28
CA ALA A 114 -2.51 -3.77 -6.58
C ALA A 114 -1.73 -4.44 -7.72
N LEU A 115 -0.43 -4.73 -7.50
CA LEU A 115 0.38 -5.50 -8.44
C LEU A 115 -0.18 -6.93 -8.64
N GLN A 116 -0.57 -7.61 -7.56
CA GLN A 116 -1.19 -8.94 -7.61
C GLN A 116 -2.49 -8.92 -8.41
N ALA A 117 -3.38 -7.96 -8.15
CA ALA A 117 -4.64 -7.81 -8.87
C ALA A 117 -4.41 -7.51 -10.36
N ALA A 118 -3.45 -6.64 -10.69
CA ALA A 118 -3.10 -6.32 -12.06
C ALA A 118 -2.55 -7.55 -12.82
N VAL A 119 -1.76 -8.40 -12.18
CA VAL A 119 -1.26 -9.65 -12.79
C VAL A 119 -2.39 -10.66 -13.01
N LEU A 120 -3.32 -10.80 -12.05
CA LEU A 120 -4.47 -11.71 -12.19
C LEU A 120 -5.49 -11.21 -13.24
N PHE A 121 -5.70 -9.89 -13.32
CA PHE A 121 -6.74 -9.26 -14.14
C PHE A 121 -6.18 -8.13 -15.00
N PRO A 122 -5.28 -8.40 -15.95
CA PRO A 122 -4.51 -7.37 -16.67
C PRO A 122 -5.37 -6.45 -17.55
N ARG A 123 -6.61 -6.83 -17.86
CA ARG A 123 -7.54 -6.02 -18.67
C ARG A 123 -8.57 -5.26 -17.81
N SER A 124 -8.60 -5.47 -16.50
CA SER A 124 -9.60 -4.88 -15.60
C SER A 124 -9.30 -3.44 -15.21
N PHE A 125 -8.06 -2.99 -15.37
CA PHE A 125 -7.62 -1.67 -14.93
C PHE A 125 -7.11 -0.84 -16.10
N ARG A 126 -7.33 0.49 -16.05
CA ARG A 126 -6.85 1.45 -17.05
C ARG A 126 -5.37 1.74 -16.86
N SER A 127 -4.95 1.92 -15.62
CA SER A 127 -3.55 2.09 -15.22
C SER A 127 -3.29 1.55 -13.83
N LEU A 128 -2.01 1.42 -13.49
CA LEU A 128 -1.54 0.97 -12.19
C LEU A 128 -0.59 1.99 -11.58
N THR A 129 -0.85 2.41 -10.34
CA THR A 129 0.09 3.19 -9.53
C THR A 129 0.43 2.42 -8.26
N THR A 130 1.70 2.21 -7.99
CA THR A 130 2.17 1.66 -6.71
C THR A 130 3.10 2.65 -6.02
N CYS A 131 2.85 2.92 -4.74
CA CYS A 131 3.64 3.82 -3.90
C CYS A 131 4.23 3.04 -2.72
N GLY A 132 5.56 2.91 -2.65
CA GLY A 132 6.25 2.14 -1.61
C GLY A 132 5.88 0.65 -1.58
N GLY A 133 5.35 0.11 -2.69
CA GLY A 133 4.98 -1.30 -2.83
C GLY A 133 6.18 -2.20 -3.14
N PHE A 134 5.91 -3.50 -3.21
CA PHE A 134 6.92 -4.52 -3.54
C PHE A 134 6.25 -5.66 -4.33
N ALA A 135 7.03 -6.43 -5.08
CA ALA A 135 6.54 -7.45 -6.00
C ALA A 135 7.03 -8.87 -5.67
N SER A 136 7.87 -9.03 -4.67
CA SER A 136 8.26 -10.34 -4.14
C SER A 136 8.72 -10.25 -2.69
N GLU A 137 8.57 -11.33 -1.95
CA GLU A 137 9.08 -11.45 -0.58
C GLU A 137 10.60 -11.27 -0.54
N ALA A 138 11.32 -11.90 -1.46
CA ALA A 138 12.78 -11.81 -1.56
C ALA A 138 13.25 -10.37 -1.83
N SER A 139 12.57 -9.62 -2.71
CA SER A 139 12.84 -8.20 -2.98
C SER A 139 12.60 -7.35 -1.74
N PHE A 140 11.48 -7.56 -1.05
CA PHE A 140 11.16 -6.87 0.19
C PHE A 140 12.22 -7.12 1.27
N GLN A 141 12.69 -8.36 1.43
CA GLN A 141 13.73 -8.72 2.38
C GLN A 141 15.08 -8.06 2.07
N ARG A 142 15.49 -8.07 0.78
CA ARG A 142 16.72 -7.36 0.36
C ARG A 142 16.61 -5.87 0.64
N ALA A 143 15.49 -5.26 0.28
CA ALA A 143 15.24 -3.83 0.51
C ALA A 143 15.32 -3.47 2.00
N MET A 144 14.77 -4.31 2.88
CA MET A 144 14.84 -4.10 4.32
C MET A 144 16.28 -4.18 4.83
N ARG A 145 17.06 -5.19 4.41
CA ARG A 145 18.49 -5.30 4.75
C ARG A 145 19.29 -4.11 4.26
N GLN A 146 19.13 -3.71 2.99
CA GLN A 146 19.82 -2.55 2.43
C GLN A 146 19.45 -1.26 3.15
N HIS A 147 18.17 -1.09 3.51
CA HIS A 147 17.70 0.07 4.25
C HIS A 147 18.34 0.12 5.65
N VAL A 148 18.31 -0.99 6.40
CA VAL A 148 18.91 -1.03 7.75
C VAL A 148 20.41 -0.80 7.66
N HIS A 149 21.10 -1.39 6.70
CA HIS A 149 22.55 -1.19 6.49
C HIS A 149 22.90 0.28 6.21
N GLY A 150 22.05 1.01 5.50
CA GLY A 150 22.22 2.44 5.18
C GLY A 150 21.83 3.41 6.32
N LEU A 151 21.34 2.92 7.46
CA LEU A 151 21.00 3.79 8.59
C LEU A 151 22.25 4.28 9.33
N PRO A 152 22.17 5.43 10.02
CA PRO A 152 23.24 5.88 10.92
C PRO A 152 23.62 4.79 11.92
N ARG A 153 24.91 4.71 12.24
CA ARG A 153 25.50 3.67 13.11
C ARG A 153 24.73 3.46 14.40
N ALA A 154 24.33 4.54 15.07
CA ALA A 154 23.57 4.50 16.34
C ALA A 154 22.20 3.82 16.22
N VAL A 155 21.61 3.73 15.02
CA VAL A 155 20.33 3.04 14.79
C VAL A 155 20.57 1.64 14.22
N ARG A 156 21.51 1.51 13.31
CA ARG A 156 21.83 0.26 12.62
C ARG A 156 22.39 -0.82 13.56
N GLU A 157 23.46 -0.51 14.30
CA GLU A 157 24.18 -1.49 15.10
C GLU A 157 23.31 -2.18 16.17
N PRO A 158 22.46 -1.47 16.94
CA PRO A 158 21.54 -2.14 17.86
C PRO A 158 20.58 -3.11 17.15
N ILE A 159 20.10 -2.77 15.95
CA ILE A 159 19.22 -3.66 15.17
C ILE A 159 20.00 -4.92 14.77
N GLU A 160 21.12 -4.77 14.06
CA GLU A 160 21.89 -5.90 13.51
C GLU A 160 22.42 -6.81 14.62
N ARG A 161 22.98 -6.24 15.71
CA ARG A 161 23.51 -6.99 16.85
C ARG A 161 22.46 -7.84 17.53
N ASN A 162 21.31 -7.24 17.85
CA ASN A 162 20.25 -7.94 18.58
C ASN A 162 19.53 -8.97 17.71
N GLU A 163 19.32 -8.71 16.43
CA GLU A 163 18.72 -9.68 15.50
C GLU A 163 19.63 -10.91 15.30
N ARG A 164 20.96 -10.73 15.27
CA ARG A 164 21.93 -11.84 15.15
C ARG A 164 21.82 -12.83 16.29
N VAL A 165 21.50 -12.37 17.49
CA VAL A 165 21.42 -13.20 18.70
C VAL A 165 20.00 -13.40 19.23
N GLY A 166 18.98 -13.01 18.44
CA GLY A 166 17.57 -13.22 18.77
C GLY A 166 17.04 -12.36 19.93
N ARG A 167 17.70 -11.25 20.28
CA ARG A 167 17.30 -10.38 21.42
C ARG A 167 16.32 -9.27 21.00
N TYR A 168 15.23 -9.61 20.37
CA TYR A 168 14.21 -8.66 19.86
C TYR A 168 13.49 -7.86 20.96
N GLY A 169 13.54 -8.33 22.20
CA GLY A 169 12.94 -7.68 23.38
C GLY A 169 13.84 -6.68 24.09
N SER A 170 15.12 -6.50 23.71
CA SER A 170 16.03 -5.60 24.41
C SER A 170 15.58 -4.13 24.30
N VAL A 171 15.91 -3.32 25.30
CA VAL A 171 15.55 -1.89 25.34
C VAL A 171 16.18 -1.16 24.16
N GLU A 172 17.46 -1.42 23.88
CA GLU A 172 18.21 -0.80 22.79
C GLU A 172 17.64 -1.16 21.41
N TYR A 173 17.29 -2.45 21.17
CA TYR A 173 16.66 -2.89 19.92
C TYR A 173 15.33 -2.17 19.69
N ARG A 174 14.45 -2.19 20.71
CA ARG A 174 13.14 -1.50 20.60
C ARG A 174 13.30 0.00 20.38
N ALA A 175 14.29 0.65 21.01
CA ALA A 175 14.56 2.06 20.79
C ALA A 175 15.02 2.34 19.36
N ALA A 176 15.96 1.54 18.85
CA ALA A 176 16.45 1.67 17.48
C ALA A 176 15.36 1.42 16.42
N VAL A 177 14.53 0.39 16.63
CA VAL A 177 13.37 0.11 15.75
C VAL A 177 12.36 1.25 15.77
N ARG A 178 12.04 1.82 16.94
CA ARG A 178 11.17 3.00 17.04
C ARG A 178 11.76 4.22 16.33
N THR A 179 13.06 4.48 16.48
CA THR A 179 13.74 5.57 15.78
C THR A 179 13.69 5.36 14.27
N ARG A 180 14.02 4.15 13.79
CA ARG A 180 13.87 3.80 12.37
C ARG A 180 12.43 4.04 11.90
N GLN A 181 11.43 3.56 12.63
CA GLN A 181 10.03 3.70 12.25
C GLN A 181 9.63 5.17 12.15
N ARG A 182 9.97 5.97 13.15
CA ARG A 182 9.57 7.38 13.20
C ARG A 182 10.28 8.24 12.15
N VAL A 183 11.61 8.09 12.02
CA VAL A 183 12.43 8.98 11.19
C VAL A 183 12.55 8.48 9.76
N TYR A 184 12.85 7.19 9.57
CA TYR A 184 13.24 6.62 8.27
C TYR A 184 12.13 5.78 7.62
N SER A 185 10.98 5.65 8.25
CA SER A 185 9.81 5.00 7.67
C SER A 185 8.64 5.98 7.60
N THR A 186 8.12 6.46 8.73
CA THR A 186 7.01 7.43 8.74
C THR A 186 7.47 8.82 8.27
N GLY A 187 8.60 9.32 8.80
CA GLY A 187 9.20 10.59 8.43
C GLY A 187 8.38 11.84 8.81
N LEU A 188 7.40 11.71 9.70
CA LEU A 188 6.52 12.78 10.14
C LEU A 188 6.80 13.13 11.62
N ARG A 189 6.87 14.44 11.94
CA ARG A 189 7.01 14.91 13.32
C ARG A 189 5.71 14.73 14.10
N VAL A 190 4.58 15.06 13.46
CA VAL A 190 3.22 14.89 13.98
C VAL A 190 2.47 13.98 13.02
N LEU A 191 1.79 12.96 13.56
CA LEU A 191 0.99 12.06 12.75
C LEU A 191 -0.34 12.74 12.40
N PRO A 192 -0.72 12.81 11.11
CA PRO A 192 -2.07 13.22 10.73
C PRO A 192 -3.12 12.38 11.45
N TYR A 193 -4.25 12.99 11.82
CA TYR A 193 -5.31 12.31 12.56
C TYR A 193 -5.75 11.00 11.90
N ASP A 194 -6.02 11.02 10.60
CA ASP A 194 -6.45 9.85 9.83
C ASP A 194 -5.39 8.73 9.83
N PHE A 195 -4.10 9.09 9.79
CA PHE A 195 -3.03 8.11 9.87
C PHE A 195 -2.91 7.50 11.28
N ALA A 196 -2.98 8.32 12.32
CA ALA A 196 -2.96 7.85 13.71
C ALA A 196 -4.18 6.95 13.99
N ALA A 197 -5.36 7.35 13.54
CA ALA A 197 -6.59 6.58 13.64
C ALA A 197 -6.49 5.23 12.91
N SER A 198 -5.89 5.21 11.71
CA SER A 198 -5.67 3.99 10.94
C SER A 198 -4.67 3.04 11.62
N LEU A 199 -3.60 3.58 12.22
CA LEU A 199 -2.63 2.78 12.98
C LEU A 199 -3.24 2.08 14.19
N SER A 200 -4.25 2.71 14.83
CA SER A 200 -4.92 2.12 16.00
C SER A 200 -5.77 0.88 15.66
N THR A 201 -6.10 0.67 14.39
CA THR A 201 -6.93 -0.45 13.90
C THR A 201 -6.12 -1.63 13.35
N VAL A 202 -4.80 -1.59 13.47
CA VAL A 202 -3.93 -2.65 12.91
C VAL A 202 -4.32 -4.04 13.43
N ASN A 203 -4.74 -4.92 12.50
CA ASN A 203 -5.09 -6.30 12.83
C ASN A 203 -3.84 -7.18 12.96
N ARG A 204 -3.47 -7.48 14.21
CA ARG A 204 -2.30 -8.31 14.52
C ARG A 204 -2.43 -9.75 14.01
N ARG A 205 -3.65 -10.33 13.96
CA ARG A 205 -3.89 -11.69 13.43
C ARG A 205 -3.63 -11.74 11.92
N LEU A 206 -4.14 -10.76 11.18
CA LEU A 206 -3.88 -10.66 9.75
C LEU A 206 -2.38 -10.39 9.50
N ARG A 207 -1.76 -9.49 10.25
CA ARG A 207 -0.31 -9.26 10.16
C ARG A 207 0.49 -10.55 10.34
N ARG A 208 0.10 -11.37 11.34
CA ARG A 208 0.74 -12.67 11.59
C ARG A 208 0.47 -13.65 10.45
N ALA A 209 -0.72 -13.67 9.88
CA ALA A 209 -1.04 -14.52 8.72
C ALA A 209 -0.19 -14.13 7.49
N ILE A 210 0.04 -12.83 7.25
CA ILE A 210 0.86 -12.33 6.13
C ILE A 210 2.33 -12.68 6.33
N TYR A 211 2.91 -12.26 7.46
CA TYR A 211 4.36 -12.28 7.70
C TYR A 211 4.82 -13.46 8.56
N GLY A 212 3.88 -14.21 9.18
CA GLY A 212 4.19 -15.24 10.18
C GLY A 212 4.65 -14.63 11.51
N ASP A 213 5.28 -15.48 12.31
CA ASP A 213 5.88 -15.10 13.59
C ASP A 213 7.25 -14.43 13.44
N ARG A 214 7.32 -13.49 12.47
CA ARG A 214 8.53 -12.75 12.16
C ARG A 214 8.98 -11.92 13.38
N PRO A 215 10.05 -12.32 14.07
CA PRO A 215 10.43 -11.67 15.33
C PRO A 215 11.15 -10.34 15.10
N GLY A 216 11.82 -10.14 13.94
CA GLY A 216 12.63 -8.96 13.65
C GLY A 216 12.36 -8.33 12.29
N LEU A 217 13.06 -7.22 12.03
CA LEU A 217 12.97 -6.49 10.75
C LEU A 217 13.62 -7.27 9.60
N LEU A 218 14.70 -7.98 9.90
CA LEU A 218 15.53 -8.72 8.93
C LEU A 218 15.12 -10.19 8.81
N SER A 219 14.17 -10.65 9.63
CA SER A 219 13.67 -12.02 9.60
C SER A 219 12.82 -12.27 8.36
N PRO A 220 12.95 -13.42 7.67
CA PRO A 220 12.10 -13.79 6.53
C PRO A 220 10.63 -13.94 6.96
N ALA A 221 9.72 -13.80 6.00
CA ALA A 221 8.32 -14.10 6.24
C ALA A 221 8.11 -15.62 6.37
N THR A 222 7.22 -16.03 7.28
CA THR A 222 6.79 -17.43 7.46
C THR A 222 5.27 -17.59 7.35
N GLY A 223 4.56 -16.52 7.00
CA GLY A 223 3.14 -16.52 6.67
C GLY A 223 2.91 -16.69 5.17
N PHE A 224 1.70 -16.36 4.68
CA PHE A 224 1.37 -16.57 3.27
C PHE A 224 2.13 -15.67 2.27
N LEU A 225 2.92 -14.71 2.78
CA LEU A 225 3.86 -13.96 1.96
C LEU A 225 5.12 -14.76 1.61
N GLN A 226 5.41 -15.85 2.34
CA GLN A 226 6.61 -16.68 2.12
C GLN A 226 6.65 -17.19 0.68
N GLY A 227 7.78 -16.93 0.00
CA GLY A 227 8.02 -17.36 -1.38
C GLY A 227 7.17 -16.66 -2.45
N TRP A 228 6.33 -15.69 -2.08
CA TRP A 228 5.53 -14.96 -3.06
C TRP A 228 6.42 -14.11 -3.99
N ASP A 229 6.19 -14.26 -5.31
CA ASP A 229 6.92 -13.56 -6.37
C ASP A 229 6.03 -13.29 -7.58
N LEU A 230 5.99 -12.03 -8.02
CA LEU A 230 5.26 -11.58 -9.20
C LEU A 230 6.14 -11.22 -10.40
N GLN A 231 7.45 -11.40 -10.32
CA GLN A 231 8.39 -10.92 -11.33
C GLN A 231 8.00 -11.33 -12.75
N SER A 232 7.68 -12.61 -12.95
CA SER A 232 7.27 -13.14 -14.27
C SER A 232 5.94 -12.58 -14.75
N GLY A 233 4.98 -12.37 -13.82
CA GLY A 233 3.69 -11.75 -14.09
C GLY A 233 3.81 -10.30 -14.52
N LEU A 234 4.61 -9.50 -13.80
CA LEU A 234 4.82 -8.10 -14.09
C LEU A 234 5.43 -7.85 -15.48
N ARG A 235 6.36 -8.70 -15.92
CA ARG A 235 6.96 -8.59 -17.25
C ARG A 235 5.98 -8.74 -18.41
N ARG A 236 4.81 -9.33 -18.15
CA ARG A 236 3.73 -9.51 -19.16
C ARG A 236 2.72 -8.37 -19.17
N LEU A 237 2.71 -7.50 -18.14
CA LEU A 237 1.80 -6.37 -18.10
C LEU A 237 2.14 -5.32 -19.17
N ARG A 238 1.11 -4.71 -19.74
CA ARG A 238 1.24 -3.68 -20.78
C ARG A 238 0.47 -2.41 -20.44
N MET A 239 -0.25 -2.38 -19.30
CA MET A 239 -0.98 -1.19 -18.88
C MET A 239 -0.02 -0.07 -18.46
N PRO A 240 -0.36 1.20 -18.72
CA PRO A 240 0.40 2.34 -18.22
C PRO A 240 0.60 2.25 -16.71
N SER A 241 1.82 2.41 -16.25
CA SER A 241 2.15 2.17 -14.83
C SER A 241 3.06 3.24 -14.25
N LEU A 242 2.77 3.64 -13.01
CA LEU A 242 3.54 4.62 -12.24
C LEU A 242 4.04 3.97 -10.93
N VAL A 243 5.35 4.03 -10.71
CA VAL A 243 6.00 3.50 -9.51
C VAL A 243 6.53 4.67 -8.70
N LEU A 244 6.09 4.80 -7.46
CA LEU A 244 6.38 5.92 -6.56
C LEU A 244 7.07 5.44 -5.29
N SER A 245 8.02 6.22 -4.78
CA SER A 245 8.61 6.02 -3.45
C SER A 245 9.25 7.31 -2.91
N GLY A 246 9.45 7.38 -1.60
CA GLY A 246 10.36 8.35 -1.01
C GLY A 246 11.83 7.91 -1.16
N THR A 247 12.78 8.83 -0.97
CA THR A 247 14.21 8.51 -1.08
C THR A 247 14.83 7.98 0.21
N ILE A 248 14.19 8.17 1.36
CA ILE A 248 14.75 7.77 2.67
C ILE A 248 14.13 6.49 3.27
N GLU A 249 13.20 5.86 2.58
CA GLU A 249 12.52 4.62 3.00
C GLU A 249 13.10 3.36 2.35
N ALA A 250 12.74 2.18 2.88
CA ALA A 250 13.08 0.89 2.28
C ALA A 250 12.41 0.70 0.89
N GLY A 251 11.24 1.30 0.67
CA GLY A 251 10.47 1.23 -0.57
C GLY A 251 11.21 1.74 -1.80
N ARG A 252 12.24 2.58 -1.63
CA ARG A 252 13.08 3.04 -2.75
C ARG A 252 13.79 1.88 -3.49
N TYR A 253 14.13 0.83 -2.77
CA TYR A 253 14.78 -0.35 -3.35
C TYR A 253 13.77 -1.24 -4.05
N THR A 254 12.62 -1.52 -3.40
CA THR A 254 11.56 -2.31 -4.02
C THR A 254 10.94 -1.60 -5.23
N ALA A 255 10.83 -0.27 -5.20
CA ALA A 255 10.34 0.52 -6.34
C ALA A 255 11.23 0.36 -7.58
N ARG A 256 12.57 0.32 -7.40
CA ARG A 256 13.51 0.05 -8.50
C ARG A 256 13.33 -1.37 -9.05
N ASP A 257 13.12 -2.37 -8.19
CA ASP A 257 12.86 -3.75 -8.62
C ASP A 257 11.53 -3.85 -9.39
N VAL A 258 10.45 -3.25 -8.86
CA VAL A 258 9.15 -3.19 -9.55
C VAL A 258 9.28 -2.52 -10.91
N HIS A 259 9.94 -1.36 -10.99
CA HIS A 259 10.17 -0.64 -12.24
C HIS A 259 10.93 -1.48 -13.27
N ARG A 260 11.98 -2.19 -12.82
CA ARG A 260 12.77 -3.09 -13.68
C ARG A 260 11.93 -4.23 -14.27
N TRP A 261 10.97 -4.75 -13.49
CA TRP A 261 10.14 -5.88 -13.90
C TRP A 261 8.85 -5.48 -14.62
N LEU A 262 8.45 -4.22 -14.57
CA LEU A 262 7.20 -3.69 -15.12
C LEU A 262 7.51 -2.83 -16.37
N PRO A 263 7.43 -3.41 -17.59
CA PRO A 263 7.80 -2.72 -18.83
C PRO A 263 6.95 -1.46 -19.06
N GLY A 264 7.59 -0.39 -19.51
CA GLY A 264 6.90 0.88 -19.79
C GLY A 264 6.44 1.65 -18.56
N SER A 265 6.76 1.18 -17.34
CA SER A 265 6.45 1.94 -16.14
C SER A 265 7.31 3.20 -16.03
N ARG A 266 6.75 4.24 -15.40
CA ARG A 266 7.48 5.44 -15.00
C ARG A 266 7.85 5.33 -13.51
N LEU A 267 9.12 5.53 -13.16
CA LEU A 267 9.58 5.61 -11.78
C LEU A 267 9.75 7.07 -11.36
N VAL A 268 9.14 7.47 -10.24
CA VAL A 268 9.34 8.78 -9.62
C VAL A 268 9.68 8.60 -8.15
N THR A 269 10.79 9.20 -7.72
CA THR A 269 11.20 9.21 -6.31
C THR A 269 11.13 10.63 -5.75
N PHE A 270 10.57 10.77 -4.55
CA PHE A 270 10.40 12.05 -3.87
C PHE A 270 11.57 12.29 -2.92
N ALA A 271 12.40 13.28 -3.25
CA ALA A 271 13.58 13.65 -2.47
C ALA A 271 13.20 14.02 -1.03
N GLY A 272 13.92 13.49 -0.04
CA GLY A 272 13.68 13.73 1.37
C GLY A 272 12.42 13.12 1.97
N ALA A 273 11.55 12.52 1.14
CA ALA A 273 10.37 11.85 1.65
C ALA A 273 10.68 10.42 2.10
N ALA A 274 9.91 9.94 3.08
CA ALA A 274 9.89 8.56 3.54
C ALA A 274 8.69 7.81 2.95
N HIS A 275 8.06 6.92 3.73
CA HIS A 275 7.01 6.01 3.26
C HIS A 275 5.65 6.67 2.96
N LEU A 276 5.48 7.94 3.35
CA LEU A 276 4.21 8.68 3.22
C LEU A 276 4.38 9.97 2.40
N PRO A 277 4.88 9.89 1.14
CA PRO A 277 5.17 11.09 0.35
C PRO A 277 3.92 11.96 0.10
N PHE A 278 2.73 11.37 0.08
CA PHE A 278 1.45 12.07 -0.05
C PHE A 278 1.08 12.95 1.16
N TYR A 279 1.80 12.83 2.29
CA TYR A 279 1.73 13.78 3.41
C TYR A 279 2.94 14.70 3.46
N GLN A 280 4.13 14.20 3.10
CA GLN A 280 5.39 14.91 3.31
C GLN A 280 5.69 15.93 2.22
N VAL A 281 5.30 15.62 0.99
CA VAL A 281 5.48 16.46 -0.20
C VAL A 281 4.19 16.46 -1.05
N ARG A 282 3.05 16.73 -0.38
CA ARG A 282 1.69 16.53 -0.89
C ARG A 282 1.47 17.15 -2.28
N ASP A 283 1.81 18.42 -2.46
CA ASP A 283 1.54 19.13 -3.72
C ASP A 283 2.30 18.48 -4.88
N ARG A 284 3.57 18.17 -4.67
CA ARG A 284 4.39 17.50 -5.68
C ARG A 284 3.93 16.07 -5.95
N PHE A 285 3.48 15.35 -4.91
CA PHE A 285 2.90 14.02 -5.07
C PHE A 285 1.63 14.08 -5.91
N MET A 286 0.71 14.98 -5.61
CA MET A 286 -0.54 15.15 -6.34
C MET A 286 -0.32 15.61 -7.79
N GLU A 287 0.62 16.54 -8.02
CA GLU A 287 1.02 16.96 -9.37
C GLU A 287 1.48 15.76 -10.23
N VAL A 288 2.38 14.94 -9.69
CA VAL A 288 2.90 13.74 -10.39
C VAL A 288 1.77 12.75 -10.68
N LEU A 289 0.93 12.47 -9.69
CA LEU A 289 -0.18 11.52 -9.83
C LEU A 289 -1.21 12.02 -10.86
N LEU A 290 -1.66 13.27 -10.74
CA LEU A 290 -2.63 13.88 -11.67
C LEU A 290 -2.09 13.94 -13.11
N THR A 291 -0.82 14.33 -13.28
CA THR A 291 -0.18 14.35 -14.61
C THR A 291 -0.20 12.97 -15.26
N PHE A 292 0.11 11.93 -14.48
CA PHE A 292 0.06 10.55 -14.97
C PHE A 292 -1.37 10.11 -15.31
N LEU A 293 -2.35 10.28 -14.41
CA LEU A 293 -3.73 9.88 -14.63
C LEU A 293 -4.30 10.55 -15.89
N ARG A 294 -4.12 11.88 -16.03
CA ARG A 294 -4.56 12.66 -17.19
C ARG A 294 -3.89 12.22 -18.51
N SER A 295 -2.62 11.80 -18.45
CA SER A 295 -1.93 11.29 -19.64
C SER A 295 -2.55 9.98 -20.14
N VAL A 296 -2.97 9.12 -19.22
CA VAL A 296 -3.65 7.84 -19.53
C VAL A 296 -5.08 8.06 -20.02
N ASP A 297 -5.79 9.07 -19.50
CA ASP A 297 -7.17 9.35 -19.93
C ASP A 297 -7.26 9.95 -21.34
N ARG A 298 -6.17 10.55 -21.81
CA ARG A 298 -6.08 11.13 -23.16
C ARG A 298 -5.58 10.14 -24.22
N SER A 299 -5.05 8.98 -23.82
CA SER A 299 -4.59 7.90 -24.71
C SER A 299 -5.69 6.87 -24.98
#